data_c2d8ba9ae8cf6c875c98e987a9f8e49c
#
_entry.id   c2d8ba9ae8cf6c875c98e987a9f8e49c
#
_cell.length_a   1.000
_cell.length_b   1.000
_cell.length_c   1.000
_cell.angle_alpha   90.00
_cell.angle_beta   90.00
_cell.angle_gamma   90.00
#
_symmetry.space_group_name_H-M   'P 1'
#
loop_
_entity.id
_entity.type
_entity.pdbx_description
1 polymer ?
#
loop_
_entity_poly.entity_id
_entity_poly.type
_entity_poly.pdbx_seq_one_letter_code
_entity_poly.pdbx_strand_id
1 'polypeptide(L)'
;LYVHGADSTNSRTATLANLTGRQSILAKVRKDKKRLMHLQPETGFRESYRIKGETLITVQDYTSGKLFDDAVSHAFYPVDLHTKTGVRPKPLKRGTVPSIPLGALVPKGSRNLIVAGRCVSSDRLANSGLRVQASCMGMGQAAAAAATLAVQGNTTPSEVPLAKIHGLLKKHGAIIPGKA
;
A
#
# COMPACT_ATOMS: atom_id res chain seq x y z
N LEU A 1 3.64 -19.77 7.57
CA LEU A 1 2.72 -20.73 7.01
C LEU A 1 1.82 -20.04 5.99
N TYR A 2 1.64 -20.62 4.82
CA TYR A 2 0.79 -20.05 3.76
C TYR A 2 -0.46 -20.93 3.57
N VAL A 3 -1.61 -20.27 3.41
CA VAL A 3 -2.85 -20.91 2.97
C VAL A 3 -3.07 -20.51 1.52
N HIS A 4 -3.20 -21.49 0.64
CA HIS A 4 -3.40 -21.27 -0.79
C HIS A 4 -4.87 -21.32 -1.18
N GLY A 5 -5.22 -20.65 -2.31
CA GLY A 5 -6.56 -20.68 -2.88
C GLY A 5 -7.59 -19.78 -2.18
N ALA A 6 -7.14 -18.93 -1.25
CA ALA A 6 -8.02 -17.94 -0.63
C ALA A 6 -8.09 -16.66 -1.46
N ASP A 7 -9.31 -16.13 -1.62
CA ASP A 7 -9.60 -14.83 -2.18
C ASP A 7 -10.12 -13.92 -1.07
N SER A 8 -9.39 -12.85 -0.77
CA SER A 8 -9.74 -11.89 0.28
C SER A 8 -10.99 -11.07 -0.01
N THR A 9 -11.47 -11.09 -1.25
CA THR A 9 -12.71 -10.43 -1.67
C THR A 9 -13.94 -11.35 -1.56
N ASN A 10 -13.72 -12.61 -1.19
CA ASN A 10 -14.77 -13.61 -1.01
C ASN A 10 -14.77 -14.11 0.44
N SER A 11 -15.83 -13.77 1.20
CA SER A 11 -15.94 -14.08 2.64
C SER A 11 -15.87 -15.59 2.95
N ARG A 12 -16.43 -16.44 2.08
CA ARG A 12 -16.41 -17.90 2.27
C ARG A 12 -14.98 -18.44 2.18
N THR A 13 -14.21 -18.03 1.16
CA THR A 13 -12.82 -18.49 1.02
C THR A 13 -11.91 -17.88 2.09
N ALA A 14 -12.17 -16.64 2.50
CA ALA A 14 -11.47 -15.99 3.62
C ALA A 14 -11.70 -16.73 4.94
N THR A 15 -12.96 -17.12 5.25
CA THR A 15 -13.29 -17.92 6.43
C THR A 15 -12.62 -19.29 6.38
N LEU A 16 -12.67 -19.96 5.23
CA LEU A 16 -12.00 -21.26 5.06
C LEU A 16 -10.48 -21.15 5.27
N ALA A 17 -9.87 -20.08 4.76
CA ALA A 17 -8.44 -19.80 4.97
C ALA A 17 -8.10 -19.62 6.45
N ASN A 18 -8.94 -18.91 7.20
CA ASN A 18 -8.77 -18.74 8.65
C ASN A 18 -8.83 -20.08 9.38
N LEU A 19 -9.82 -20.92 9.09
CA LEU A 19 -9.98 -22.25 9.71
C LEU A 19 -8.79 -23.15 9.37
N THR A 20 -8.46 -23.28 8.08
CA THR A 20 -7.34 -24.11 7.60
C THR A 20 -6.00 -23.63 8.15
N GLY A 21 -5.77 -22.32 8.19
CA GLY A 21 -4.56 -21.73 8.75
C GLY A 21 -4.39 -22.06 10.23
N ARG A 22 -5.45 -21.93 11.02
CA ARG A 22 -5.45 -22.28 12.46
C ARG A 22 -5.19 -23.75 12.70
N GLN A 23 -5.88 -24.63 11.97
CA GLN A 23 -5.66 -26.08 12.05
C GLN A 23 -4.20 -26.44 11.74
N SER A 24 -3.64 -25.84 10.68
CA SER A 24 -2.26 -26.09 10.27
C SER A 24 -1.24 -25.60 11.31
N ILE A 25 -1.48 -24.43 11.96
CA ILE A 25 -0.64 -23.94 13.04
C ILE A 25 -0.70 -24.86 14.24
N LEU A 26 -1.89 -25.28 14.66
CA LEU A 26 -2.08 -26.20 15.80
C LEU A 26 -1.42 -27.55 15.55
N ALA A 27 -1.54 -28.09 14.34
CA ALA A 27 -0.87 -29.34 13.97
C ALA A 27 0.65 -29.20 14.05
N LYS A 28 1.20 -28.09 13.55
CA LYS A 28 2.64 -27.81 13.63
C LYS A 28 3.12 -27.65 15.07
N VAL A 29 2.40 -26.88 15.90
CA VAL A 29 2.74 -26.69 17.32
C VAL A 29 2.77 -28.01 18.07
N ARG A 30 1.79 -28.90 17.83
CA ARG A 30 1.75 -30.25 18.43
C ARG A 30 2.93 -31.10 17.96
N LYS A 31 3.19 -31.12 16.64
CA LYS A 31 4.31 -31.88 16.07
C LYS A 31 5.65 -31.43 16.64
N ASP A 32 5.87 -30.11 16.72
CA ASP A 32 7.13 -29.53 17.20
C ASP A 32 7.23 -29.49 18.73
N LYS A 33 6.21 -30.02 19.46
CA LYS A 33 6.10 -29.98 20.93
C LYS A 33 6.29 -28.55 21.51
N LYS A 34 5.84 -27.53 20.78
CA LYS A 34 5.93 -26.12 21.17
C LYS A 34 4.70 -25.67 21.93
N ARG A 35 4.85 -24.61 22.72
CA ARG A 35 3.72 -23.94 23.38
C ARG A 35 3.20 -22.83 22.50
N LEU A 36 1.90 -22.81 22.25
CA LEU A 36 1.23 -21.70 21.55
C LEU A 36 1.00 -20.56 22.56
N MET A 37 1.64 -19.41 22.33
CA MET A 37 1.48 -18.22 23.18
C MET A 37 0.38 -17.31 22.65
N HIS A 38 0.27 -17.16 21.33
CA HIS A 38 -0.71 -16.29 20.70
C HIS A 38 -1.03 -16.82 19.29
N LEU A 39 -2.26 -16.64 18.88
CA LEU A 39 -2.73 -16.93 17.52
C LEU A 39 -3.44 -15.70 16.98
N GLN A 40 -3.02 -15.23 15.82
CA GLN A 40 -3.67 -14.12 15.15
C GLN A 40 -5.16 -14.43 14.91
N PRO A 41 -6.06 -13.45 15.12
CA PRO A 41 -7.49 -13.65 14.92
C PRO A 41 -7.85 -13.97 13.47
N GLU A 42 -7.08 -13.42 12.53
CA GLU A 42 -7.33 -13.54 11.10
C GLU A 42 -6.08 -13.92 10.31
N THR A 43 -6.30 -14.57 9.17
CA THR A 43 -5.25 -14.77 8.17
C THR A 43 -4.87 -13.44 7.53
N GLY A 44 -3.57 -13.14 7.46
CA GLY A 44 -3.07 -11.91 6.85
C GLY A 44 -3.16 -11.95 5.34
N PHE A 45 -4.18 -11.35 4.76
CA PHE A 45 -4.26 -11.12 3.32
C PHE A 45 -3.37 -9.94 2.92
N ARG A 46 -2.60 -10.12 1.86
CA ARG A 46 -1.69 -9.09 1.33
C ARG A 46 -2.33 -8.22 0.26
N GLU A 47 -3.36 -8.73 -0.41
CA GLU A 47 -4.10 -8.07 -1.49
C GLU A 47 -5.59 -8.18 -1.21
N SER A 48 -6.31 -7.10 -1.54
CA SER A 48 -7.76 -7.04 -1.56
C SER A 48 -8.18 -6.05 -2.64
N TYR A 49 -9.26 -5.32 -2.45
CA TYR A 49 -9.65 -4.24 -3.37
C TYR A 49 -8.64 -3.09 -3.35
N ARG A 50 -8.45 -2.49 -4.52
CA ARG A 50 -7.75 -1.22 -4.72
C ARG A 50 -8.73 -0.22 -5.30
N ILE A 51 -8.53 1.06 -4.97
CA ILE A 51 -9.34 2.09 -5.59
C ILE A 51 -8.98 2.24 -7.08
N LYS A 52 -9.91 2.75 -7.86
CA LYS A 52 -9.65 3.33 -9.16
C LYS A 52 -9.42 4.82 -8.94
N GLY A 53 -8.14 5.21 -8.78
CA GLY A 53 -7.74 6.60 -8.54
C GLY A 53 -7.72 7.44 -9.81
N GLU A 54 -7.51 8.73 -9.64
CA GLU A 54 -7.26 9.66 -10.77
C GLU A 54 -5.98 9.26 -11.53
N THR A 55 -4.98 8.75 -10.83
CA THR A 55 -3.75 8.19 -11.39
C THR A 55 -3.63 6.71 -11.04
N LEU A 56 -3.24 5.89 -12.01
CA LEU A 56 -2.88 4.48 -11.80
C LEU A 56 -1.35 4.34 -11.83
N ILE A 57 -0.76 3.83 -10.77
CA ILE A 57 0.67 3.51 -10.75
C ILE A 57 0.87 2.15 -11.39
N THR A 58 1.58 2.10 -12.52
CA THR A 58 1.93 0.85 -13.19
C THR A 58 3.25 0.29 -12.68
N VAL A 59 3.51 -1.00 -12.94
CA VAL A 59 4.80 -1.61 -12.63
C VAL A 59 5.95 -0.95 -13.39
N GLN A 60 5.71 -0.44 -14.60
CA GLN A 60 6.69 0.31 -15.38
C GLN A 60 7.05 1.62 -14.69
N ASP A 61 6.04 2.41 -14.25
CA ASP A 61 6.28 3.64 -13.48
C ASP A 61 7.07 3.34 -12.21
N TYR A 62 6.70 2.27 -11.50
CA TYR A 62 7.34 1.87 -10.25
C TYR A 62 8.80 1.45 -10.46
N THR A 63 9.07 0.59 -11.44
CA THR A 63 10.42 0.03 -11.66
C THR A 63 11.37 0.99 -12.37
N SER A 64 10.83 1.98 -13.10
CA SER A 64 11.65 3.07 -13.70
C SER A 64 12.01 4.17 -12.69
N GLY A 65 11.33 4.23 -11.54
CA GLY A 65 11.50 5.33 -10.60
C GLY A 65 10.87 6.64 -11.08
N LYS A 66 9.75 6.54 -11.83
CA LYS A 66 9.06 7.70 -12.36
C LYS A 66 8.76 8.72 -11.26
N LEU A 67 9.14 9.96 -11.51
CA LEU A 67 8.72 11.10 -10.72
C LEU A 67 7.43 11.67 -11.34
N PHE A 68 6.32 11.55 -10.62
CA PHE A 68 5.06 12.15 -11.02
C PHE A 68 5.02 13.62 -10.67
N ASP A 69 4.32 14.43 -11.46
CA ASP A 69 4.22 15.89 -11.24
C ASP A 69 3.52 16.24 -9.93
N ASP A 70 2.58 15.38 -9.48
CA ASP A 70 1.85 15.49 -8.23
C ASP A 70 2.37 14.54 -7.13
N ALA A 71 3.65 14.17 -7.17
CA ALA A 71 4.26 13.26 -6.23
C ALA A 71 4.25 13.79 -4.79
N VAL A 72 3.77 12.98 -3.84
CA VAL A 72 3.65 13.36 -2.42
C VAL A 72 4.42 12.45 -1.46
N SER A 73 4.87 11.29 -1.93
CA SER A 73 5.63 10.34 -1.11
C SER A 73 6.56 9.49 -1.98
N HIS A 74 7.47 8.78 -1.35
CA HIS A 74 8.38 7.82 -1.96
C HIS A 74 8.01 6.38 -1.64
N ALA A 75 8.46 5.47 -2.50
CA ALA A 75 8.54 4.05 -2.23
C ALA A 75 9.90 3.51 -2.69
N PHE A 76 10.38 2.40 -2.10
CA PHE A 76 11.69 1.86 -2.45
C PHE A 76 11.77 0.33 -2.28
N TYR A 77 10.64 -0.31 -1.98
CA TYR A 77 10.62 -1.74 -1.73
C TYR A 77 10.68 -2.53 -3.04
N PRO A 78 11.30 -3.71 -3.08
CA PRO A 78 11.26 -4.59 -4.25
C PRO A 78 9.83 -4.90 -4.71
N VAL A 79 9.65 -5.21 -6.00
CA VAL A 79 8.42 -5.86 -6.46
C VAL A 79 8.37 -7.25 -5.82
N ASP A 80 7.48 -7.44 -4.85
CA ASP A 80 7.41 -8.61 -3.96
C ASP A 80 6.07 -9.33 -4.09
N LEU A 81 5.91 -10.08 -5.19
CA LEU A 81 4.71 -10.86 -5.43
C LEU A 81 4.82 -12.24 -4.78
N HIS A 82 3.88 -12.54 -3.88
CA HIS A 82 3.71 -13.87 -3.32
C HIS A 82 2.92 -14.76 -4.28
N THR A 83 3.52 -15.86 -4.71
CA THR A 83 2.91 -16.84 -5.62
C THR A 83 2.77 -18.20 -4.95
N LYS A 84 2.09 -19.13 -5.63
CA LYS A 84 1.99 -20.53 -5.16
C LYS A 84 3.36 -21.22 -5.02
N THR A 85 4.34 -20.80 -5.82
CA THR A 85 5.69 -21.37 -5.84
C THR A 85 6.67 -20.64 -4.92
N GLY A 86 6.20 -19.68 -4.13
CA GLY A 86 7.01 -18.92 -3.19
C GLY A 86 7.11 -17.44 -3.54
N VAL A 87 8.07 -16.77 -2.91
CA VAL A 87 8.33 -15.33 -3.06
C VAL A 87 9.69 -15.17 -3.73
N ARG A 88 9.69 -14.40 -4.83
CA ARG A 88 10.93 -14.02 -5.53
C ARG A 88 10.93 -12.50 -5.73
N PRO A 89 11.37 -11.73 -4.73
CA PRO A 89 11.45 -10.29 -4.84
C PRO A 89 12.35 -9.89 -6.02
N LYS A 90 11.87 -8.93 -6.82
CA LYS A 90 12.67 -8.28 -7.86
C LYS A 90 13.13 -6.92 -7.34
N PRO A 91 14.42 -6.77 -6.96
CA PRO A 91 14.95 -5.50 -6.48
C PRO A 91 14.82 -4.41 -7.55
N LEU A 92 14.60 -3.19 -7.09
CA LEU A 92 14.75 -2.03 -7.95
C LEU A 92 16.24 -1.85 -8.32
N LYS A 93 16.50 -1.25 -9.47
CA LYS A 93 17.86 -0.87 -9.83
C LYS A 93 18.42 0.11 -8.78
N ARG A 94 19.71 0.02 -8.50
CA ARG A 94 20.38 0.94 -7.56
C ARG A 94 20.11 2.40 -7.97
N GLY A 95 19.71 3.23 -6.99
CA GLY A 95 19.36 4.63 -7.22
C GLY A 95 17.94 4.88 -7.71
N THR A 96 17.15 3.81 -7.96
CA THR A 96 15.74 3.97 -8.34
C THR A 96 14.88 4.14 -7.10
N VAL A 97 14.19 5.28 -7.00
CA VAL A 97 13.25 5.60 -5.91
C VAL A 97 11.93 6.02 -6.53
N PRO A 98 10.94 5.11 -6.66
CA PRO A 98 9.63 5.44 -7.19
C PRO A 98 8.92 6.50 -6.36
N SER A 99 8.17 7.37 -7.01
CA SER A 99 7.28 8.32 -6.33
C SER A 99 5.84 7.85 -6.33
N ILE A 100 5.06 8.37 -5.39
CA ILE A 100 3.62 8.11 -5.24
C ILE A 100 2.90 9.43 -5.49
N PRO A 101 2.06 9.50 -6.55
CA PRO A 101 1.30 10.70 -6.89
C PRO A 101 0.08 10.85 -5.97
N LEU A 102 -0.34 12.10 -5.71
CA LEU A 102 -1.58 12.40 -4.98
C LEU A 102 -2.79 11.79 -5.67
N GLY A 103 -2.84 11.82 -7.00
CA GLY A 103 -3.93 11.26 -7.78
C GLY A 103 -4.14 9.75 -7.60
N ALA A 104 -3.12 9.00 -7.16
CA ALA A 104 -3.28 7.59 -6.82
C ALA A 104 -3.98 7.37 -5.46
N LEU A 105 -4.08 8.40 -4.64
CA LEU A 105 -4.75 8.39 -3.34
C LEU A 105 -6.18 8.94 -3.43
N VAL A 106 -6.54 9.61 -4.51
CA VAL A 106 -7.87 10.20 -4.73
C VAL A 106 -8.71 9.29 -5.62
N PRO A 107 -9.83 8.71 -5.12
CA PRO A 107 -10.70 7.88 -5.94
C PRO A 107 -11.34 8.70 -7.06
N LYS A 108 -11.29 8.19 -8.28
CA LYS A 108 -11.84 8.86 -9.47
C LYS A 108 -13.33 9.12 -9.30
N GLY A 109 -13.74 10.36 -9.54
CA GLY A 109 -15.12 10.80 -9.40
C GLY A 109 -15.58 11.06 -7.95
N SER A 110 -14.66 10.96 -6.97
CA SER A 110 -14.94 11.33 -5.58
C SER A 110 -14.41 12.72 -5.27
N ARG A 111 -15.19 13.52 -4.54
CA ARG A 111 -14.80 14.88 -4.16
C ARG A 111 -14.15 14.96 -2.77
N ASN A 112 -14.74 14.26 -1.79
CA ASN A 112 -14.38 14.40 -0.38
C ASN A 112 -13.82 13.10 0.23
N LEU A 113 -13.12 12.31 -0.58
CA LEU A 113 -12.49 11.07 -0.15
C LEU A 113 -11.05 11.02 -0.63
N ILE A 114 -10.15 10.74 0.29
CA ILE A 114 -8.77 10.39 0.01
C ILE A 114 -8.43 9.13 0.77
N VAL A 115 -7.65 8.25 0.18
CA VAL A 115 -7.27 6.96 0.79
C VAL A 115 -5.77 6.83 0.87
N ALA A 116 -5.30 5.96 1.77
CA ALA A 116 -3.89 5.63 1.90
C ALA A 116 -3.70 4.14 2.20
N GLY A 117 -2.53 3.62 1.88
CA GLY A 117 -2.16 2.26 2.22
C GLY A 117 -2.39 1.26 1.09
N ARG A 118 -2.69 0.00 1.44
CA ARG A 118 -2.74 -1.14 0.50
C ARG A 118 -3.79 -1.02 -0.61
N CYS A 119 -4.76 -0.14 -0.43
CA CYS A 119 -5.81 0.12 -1.41
C CYS A 119 -5.46 1.20 -2.45
N VAL A 120 -4.23 1.71 -2.45
CA VAL A 120 -3.73 2.70 -3.42
C VAL A 120 -3.97 2.26 -4.87
N SER A 121 -4.29 3.21 -5.74
CA SER A 121 -4.52 2.97 -7.17
C SER A 121 -3.23 2.55 -7.87
N SER A 122 -3.10 1.27 -8.11
CA SER A 122 -1.93 0.67 -8.76
C SER A 122 -2.28 -0.63 -9.46
N ASP A 123 -1.46 -1.07 -10.39
CA ASP A 123 -1.52 -2.45 -10.84
C ASP A 123 -1.04 -3.42 -9.74
N ARG A 124 -1.22 -4.72 -9.98
CA ARG A 124 -0.91 -5.74 -8.97
C ARG A 124 0.58 -5.82 -8.63
N LEU A 125 1.44 -5.66 -9.63
CA LEU A 125 2.88 -5.78 -9.44
C LEU A 125 3.44 -4.55 -8.72
N ALA A 126 3.04 -3.33 -9.13
CA ALA A 126 3.39 -2.11 -8.40
C ALA A 126 2.88 -2.15 -6.96
N ASN A 127 1.63 -2.60 -6.75
CA ASN A 127 1.06 -2.73 -5.40
C ASN A 127 1.90 -3.61 -4.49
N SER A 128 2.52 -4.66 -5.01
CA SER A 128 3.35 -5.55 -4.20
C SER A 128 4.54 -4.85 -3.54
N GLY A 129 5.07 -3.79 -4.15
CA GLY A 129 6.09 -2.92 -3.57
C GLY A 129 5.52 -1.75 -2.75
N LEU A 130 4.32 -1.27 -3.10
CA LEU A 130 3.69 -0.12 -2.45
C LEU A 130 3.01 -0.45 -1.11
N ARG A 131 2.58 -1.68 -0.90
CA ARG A 131 1.79 -2.12 0.27
C ARG A 131 2.58 -2.33 1.56
N VAL A 132 3.88 -2.06 1.56
CA VAL A 132 4.73 -2.19 2.76
C VAL A 132 4.52 -1.03 3.72
N GLN A 133 4.81 -1.26 5.00
CA GLN A 133 4.50 -0.29 6.06
C GLN A 133 5.05 1.11 5.79
N ALA A 134 6.33 1.23 5.42
CA ALA A 134 6.95 2.53 5.17
C ALA A 134 6.23 3.34 4.09
N SER A 135 5.91 2.71 2.94
CA SER A 135 5.13 3.35 1.88
C SER A 135 3.72 3.71 2.32
N CYS A 136 3.06 2.82 3.10
CA CYS A 136 1.72 3.07 3.64
C CYS A 136 1.71 4.24 4.63
N MET A 137 2.74 4.37 5.48
CA MET A 137 2.89 5.50 6.41
C MET A 137 3.10 6.81 5.66
N GLY A 138 3.96 6.83 4.63
CA GLY A 138 4.16 8.00 3.79
C GLY A 138 2.89 8.44 3.05
N MET A 139 2.13 7.48 2.50
CA MET A 139 0.81 7.76 1.92
C MET A 139 -0.17 8.32 2.95
N GLY A 140 -0.19 7.75 4.17
CA GLY A 140 -1.05 8.21 5.27
C GLY A 140 -0.75 9.66 5.66
N GLN A 141 0.53 10.00 5.77
CA GLN A 141 0.97 11.36 6.06
C GLN A 141 0.54 12.33 4.96
N ALA A 142 0.72 11.95 3.69
CA ALA A 142 0.32 12.77 2.55
C ALA A 142 -1.21 12.97 2.48
N ALA A 143 -1.98 11.90 2.68
CA ALA A 143 -3.43 11.95 2.71
C ALA A 143 -3.95 12.85 3.84
N ALA A 144 -3.38 12.76 5.04
CA ALA A 144 -3.73 13.61 6.17
C ALA A 144 -3.42 15.08 5.89
N ALA A 145 -2.27 15.39 5.30
CA ALA A 145 -1.91 16.75 4.92
C ALA A 145 -2.87 17.33 3.90
N ALA A 146 -3.20 16.57 2.85
CA ALA A 146 -4.15 17.01 1.82
C ALA A 146 -5.55 17.21 2.38
N ALA A 147 -6.05 16.28 3.20
CA ALA A 147 -7.37 16.39 3.83
C ALA A 147 -7.47 17.58 4.79
N THR A 148 -6.46 17.80 5.63
CA THR A 148 -6.41 18.94 6.55
C THR A 148 -6.46 20.27 5.81
N LEU A 149 -5.64 20.42 4.77
CA LEU A 149 -5.59 21.65 3.98
C LEU A 149 -6.88 21.86 3.17
N ALA A 150 -7.51 20.76 2.70
CA ALA A 150 -8.80 20.83 2.02
C ALA A 150 -9.90 21.38 2.94
N VAL A 151 -9.98 20.87 4.17
CA VAL A 151 -10.95 21.36 5.17
C VAL A 151 -10.70 22.83 5.51
N GLN A 152 -9.44 23.20 5.76
CA GLN A 152 -9.06 24.58 6.08
C GLN A 152 -9.34 25.57 4.93
N GLY A 153 -9.21 25.11 3.69
CA GLY A 153 -9.42 25.89 2.48
C GLY A 153 -10.85 25.81 1.93
N ASN A 154 -11.76 25.06 2.59
CA ASN A 154 -13.11 24.76 2.10
C ASN A 154 -13.12 24.27 0.64
N THR A 155 -12.23 23.33 0.34
CA THR A 155 -12.02 22.74 -0.99
C THR A 155 -11.91 21.21 -0.91
N THR A 156 -11.57 20.53 -2.00
CA THR A 156 -11.39 19.08 -2.02
C THR A 156 -9.90 18.70 -1.97
N PRO A 157 -9.54 17.49 -1.51
CA PRO A 157 -8.13 17.06 -1.45
C PRO A 157 -7.38 17.16 -2.78
N SER A 158 -8.06 16.96 -3.91
CA SER A 158 -7.48 17.07 -5.26
C SER A 158 -7.23 18.51 -5.72
N GLU A 159 -7.94 19.47 -5.14
CA GLU A 159 -7.84 20.90 -5.49
C GLU A 159 -6.85 21.65 -4.61
N VAL A 160 -6.34 21.03 -3.55
CA VAL A 160 -5.31 21.64 -2.70
C VAL A 160 -4.03 21.85 -3.51
N PRO A 161 -3.47 23.07 -3.57
CA PRO A 161 -2.22 23.32 -4.25
C PRO A 161 -1.09 22.43 -3.72
N LEU A 162 -0.43 21.70 -4.59
CA LEU A 162 0.63 20.73 -4.23
C LEU A 162 1.73 21.37 -3.35
N ALA A 163 2.09 22.61 -3.64
CA ALA A 163 3.08 23.34 -2.85
C ALA A 163 2.70 23.49 -1.37
N LYS A 164 1.39 23.65 -1.05
CA LYS A 164 0.91 23.70 0.33
C LYS A 164 1.03 22.33 1.00
N ILE A 165 0.68 21.25 0.28
CA ILE A 165 0.84 19.87 0.77
C ILE A 165 2.32 19.60 1.07
N HIS A 166 3.21 19.91 0.13
CA HIS A 166 4.66 19.76 0.31
C HIS A 166 5.19 20.59 1.48
N GLY A 167 4.72 21.83 1.63
CA GLY A 167 5.10 22.71 2.75
C GLY A 167 4.72 22.09 4.10
N LEU A 168 3.49 21.56 4.23
CA LEU A 168 3.03 20.92 5.45
C LEU A 168 3.80 19.62 5.73
N LEU A 169 4.01 18.80 4.72
CA LEU A 169 4.78 17.56 4.82
C LEU A 169 6.23 17.82 5.28
N LYS A 170 6.92 18.80 4.67
CA LYS A 170 8.28 19.20 5.08
C LYS A 170 8.33 19.69 6.52
N LYS A 171 7.34 20.50 6.93
CA LYS A 171 7.23 20.97 8.33
C LYS A 171 7.18 19.82 9.33
N HIS A 172 6.63 18.68 8.92
CA HIS A 172 6.55 17.45 9.73
C HIS A 172 7.65 16.43 9.40
N GLY A 173 8.75 16.84 8.77
CA GLY A 173 9.93 16.01 8.54
C GLY A 173 9.81 14.98 7.42
N ALA A 174 8.79 15.08 6.55
CA ALA A 174 8.67 14.18 5.41
C ALA A 174 9.72 14.49 4.32
N ILE A 175 10.23 13.43 3.69
CA ILE A 175 11.08 13.52 2.50
C ILE A 175 10.17 13.68 1.28
N ILE A 176 10.23 14.84 0.64
CA ILE A 176 9.38 15.14 -0.51
C ILE A 176 10.03 14.71 -1.80
N PRO A 177 9.30 14.01 -2.70
CA PRO A 177 9.78 13.75 -4.04
C PRO A 177 10.03 15.03 -4.79
N GLY A 178 11.20 15.13 -5.44
CA GLY A 178 11.60 16.29 -6.23
C GLY A 178 12.75 15.93 -7.16
N LYS A 179 13.01 16.80 -8.15
CA LYS A 179 14.25 16.73 -8.91
C LYS A 179 15.39 17.10 -7.96
N ALA A 180 16.40 16.23 -7.89
CA ALA A 180 17.67 16.54 -7.21
C ALA A 180 18.36 17.69 -7.90
#